data_f15361833bac94a8c01ade681ccfe728
#
_entry.id   f15361833bac94a8c01ade681ccfe728
#
_cell.length_a   1.000
_cell.length_b   1.000
_cell.length_c   1.000
_cell.angle_alpha   90.00
_cell.angle_beta   90.00
_cell.angle_gamma   90.00
#
_symmetry.space_group_name_H-M   'P 1'
#
loop_
_entity.id
_entity.type
_entity.pdbx_description
1 polymer ?
#
loop_
_entity_poly.entity_id
_entity_poly.type
_entity_poly.pdbx_seq_one_letter_code
_entity_poly.pdbx_strand_id
1 'polypeptide(L)'
;MKSKVIFFLILAACAAIHAEDFGMRGQVYPADRDGREQLKDLMRQKEKSGEIEKYWLDYRSKTIDAVKNPSPLGIRSNYLPRSELRDLRFTIPSDFVNEKGLVIAKKGTVIEPLKIQPLVSGLVFIDGRDQKQIDYAIKRGRAEPLKIVLTAGSPYDLRVKYKDAEWWGGKTIPFYFDQRKMIISSLQRLYGIDVNSVPVTLTQRGDKLSIEYGIRP
;
A
#
# COMPACT_ATOMS: atom_id res chain seq x y z
N MET A 1 45.96 40.07 -56.96
CA MET A 1 47.08 39.41 -56.21
C MET A 1 47.03 39.73 -54.68
N LYS A 2 46.54 40.88 -54.25
CA LYS A 2 46.61 41.28 -52.85
C LYS A 2 45.65 40.42 -51.90
N SER A 3 44.53 39.91 -52.40
CA SER A 3 43.58 39.11 -51.63
C SER A 3 44.07 37.68 -51.27
N LYS A 4 44.87 37.06 -52.13
CA LYS A 4 45.41 35.71 -51.90
C LYS A 4 46.57 35.70 -50.87
N VAL A 5 47.29 36.80 -50.73
CA VAL A 5 48.36 36.93 -49.74
C VAL A 5 47.82 37.13 -48.35
N ILE A 6 46.68 37.86 -48.20
CA ILE A 6 45.99 38.03 -46.89
C ILE A 6 45.39 36.69 -46.40
N PHE A 7 44.84 35.88 -47.31
CA PHE A 7 44.28 34.58 -46.96
C PHE A 7 45.36 33.58 -46.45
N PHE A 8 46.59 33.64 -47.09
CA PHE A 8 47.66 32.78 -46.64
C PHE A 8 48.31 33.24 -45.34
N LEU A 9 48.29 34.53 -45.00
CA LEU A 9 48.73 35.06 -43.71
C LEU A 9 47.75 34.69 -42.54
N ILE A 10 46.49 34.65 -42.82
CA ILE A 10 45.52 34.24 -41.84
C ILE A 10 45.58 32.72 -41.53
N LEU A 11 45.84 31.91 -42.58
CA LEU A 11 46.07 30.46 -42.44
C LEU A 11 47.31 30.12 -41.63
N ALA A 12 48.42 30.90 -41.84
CA ALA A 12 49.69 30.73 -41.13
C ALA A 12 49.57 31.16 -39.64
N ALA A 13 48.71 32.13 -39.30
CA ALA A 13 48.44 32.53 -37.91
C ALA A 13 47.65 31.49 -37.13
N CYS A 14 46.77 30.69 -37.76
CA CYS A 14 46.04 29.61 -37.11
C CYS A 14 46.88 28.37 -36.77
N ALA A 15 48.06 28.20 -37.43
CA ALA A 15 48.97 27.07 -37.18
C ALA A 15 49.89 27.28 -35.96
N ALA A 16 49.85 28.42 -35.30
CA ALA A 16 50.67 28.75 -34.15
C ALA A 16 49.91 28.70 -32.78
N ILE A 17 48.68 28.14 -32.74
CA ILE A 17 48.06 27.88 -31.50
C ILE A 17 48.61 26.55 -30.99
N HIS A 18 49.75 26.61 -30.35
CA HIS A 18 50.21 25.52 -29.51
C HIS A 18 49.29 25.50 -28.28
N ALA A 19 48.52 24.44 -28.16
CA ALA A 19 47.90 24.15 -26.89
C ALA A 19 49.03 23.89 -25.88
N GLU A 20 49.32 24.86 -25.05
CA GLU A 20 50.24 24.64 -23.93
C GLU A 20 49.56 23.61 -23.03
N ASP A 21 50.19 22.43 -22.95
CA ASP A 21 49.86 21.48 -21.87
C ASP A 21 50.33 22.09 -20.56
N PHE A 22 49.42 22.65 -19.81
CA PHE A 22 49.71 23.25 -18.52
C PHE A 22 50.23 22.25 -17.49
N GLY A 23 50.38 20.99 -17.87
CA GLY A 23 50.80 19.92 -16.97
C GLY A 23 49.93 19.82 -15.74
N MET A 24 50.19 18.87 -14.88
CA MET A 24 49.49 18.75 -13.58
C MET A 24 49.97 19.86 -12.64
N ARG A 25 49.24 21.00 -12.63
CA ARG A 25 49.44 22.06 -11.64
C ARG A 25 48.56 21.81 -10.44
N GLY A 26 49.08 21.10 -9.45
CA GLY A 26 48.43 20.84 -8.19
C GLY A 26 48.96 19.56 -7.55
N GLN A 27 48.73 19.40 -6.25
CA GLN A 27 48.99 18.14 -5.57
C GLN A 27 48.01 17.10 -6.09
N VAL A 28 48.51 16.11 -6.83
CA VAL A 28 47.70 14.95 -7.21
C VAL A 28 47.67 14.04 -6.00
N TYR A 29 46.53 14.03 -5.31
CA TYR A 29 46.27 13.01 -4.29
C TYR A 29 46.00 11.70 -5.02
N PRO A 30 46.59 10.57 -4.57
CA PRO A 30 46.21 9.27 -5.11
C PRO A 30 44.70 9.14 -4.99
N ALA A 31 44.04 8.84 -6.10
CA ALA A 31 42.58 8.61 -6.05
C ALA A 31 42.30 7.58 -4.99
N ASP A 32 41.42 7.92 -4.05
CA ASP A 32 40.91 6.95 -3.08
C ASP A 32 40.39 5.73 -3.82
N ARG A 33 40.60 4.54 -3.22
CA ARG A 33 40.07 3.29 -3.78
C ARG A 33 38.61 3.52 -4.15
N ASP A 34 38.24 3.09 -5.37
CA ASP A 34 36.85 3.18 -5.82
C ASP A 34 35.91 2.68 -4.70
N GLY A 35 35.01 3.53 -4.24
CA GLY A 35 34.06 3.20 -3.17
C GLY A 35 33.26 1.94 -3.46
N ARG A 36 33.12 1.56 -4.73
CA ARG A 36 32.50 0.29 -5.16
C ARG A 36 33.38 -0.91 -4.80
N GLU A 37 34.70 -0.79 -4.95
CA GLU A 37 35.63 -1.88 -4.58
C GLU A 37 35.70 -2.03 -3.08
N GLN A 38 35.75 -0.93 -2.33
CA GLN A 38 35.72 -0.94 -0.88
C GLN A 38 34.42 -1.60 -0.37
N LEU A 39 33.27 -1.28 -0.96
CA LEU A 39 32.00 -1.88 -0.63
C LEU A 39 31.98 -3.39 -0.93
N LYS A 40 32.51 -3.81 -2.09
CA LYS A 40 32.61 -5.23 -2.46
C LYS A 40 33.49 -6.00 -1.48
N ASP A 41 34.63 -5.44 -1.10
CA ASP A 41 35.54 -6.08 -0.14
C ASP A 41 34.91 -6.20 1.24
N LEU A 42 34.21 -5.15 1.70
CA LEU A 42 33.45 -5.17 2.95
C LEU A 42 32.34 -6.23 2.92
N MET A 43 31.60 -6.31 1.82
CA MET A 43 30.54 -7.31 1.67
C MET A 43 31.11 -8.73 1.68
N ARG A 44 32.21 -8.99 0.97
CA ARG A 44 32.92 -10.29 1.00
C ARG A 44 33.42 -10.65 2.40
N GLN A 45 33.93 -9.67 3.14
CA GLN A 45 34.37 -9.87 4.52
C GLN A 45 33.22 -10.26 5.41
N LYS A 46 32.08 -9.53 5.31
CA LYS A 46 30.86 -9.82 6.10
C LYS A 46 30.21 -11.13 5.71
N GLU A 47 30.30 -11.53 4.45
CA GLU A 47 29.86 -12.84 3.98
C GLU A 47 30.71 -13.96 4.59
N LYS A 48 32.05 -13.82 4.54
CA LYS A 48 32.98 -14.80 5.13
C LYS A 48 32.86 -14.91 6.68
N SER A 49 32.52 -13.80 7.34
CA SER A 49 32.31 -13.80 8.80
C SER A 49 30.96 -14.37 9.22
N GLY A 50 30.04 -14.64 8.28
CA GLY A 50 28.67 -15.08 8.55
C GLY A 50 27.72 -13.97 9.03
N GLU A 51 28.19 -12.71 9.10
CA GLU A 51 27.34 -11.59 9.54
C GLU A 51 26.13 -11.38 8.60
N ILE A 52 26.31 -11.54 7.29
CA ILE A 52 25.24 -11.40 6.31
C ILE A 52 24.18 -12.48 6.50
N GLU A 53 24.62 -13.72 6.69
CA GLU A 53 23.71 -14.84 6.93
C GLU A 53 22.90 -14.63 8.22
N LYS A 54 23.57 -14.26 9.31
CA LYS A 54 22.93 -13.93 10.58
C LYS A 54 21.91 -12.79 10.44
N TYR A 55 22.26 -11.74 9.70
CA TYR A 55 21.38 -10.62 9.42
C TYR A 55 20.10 -11.09 8.69
N TRP A 56 20.25 -11.91 7.66
CA TRP A 56 19.11 -12.41 6.89
C TRP A 56 18.22 -13.37 7.69
N LEU A 57 18.81 -14.19 8.55
CA LEU A 57 18.06 -15.06 9.46
C LEU A 57 17.24 -14.24 10.46
N ASP A 58 17.85 -13.25 11.09
CA ASP A 58 17.18 -12.35 12.03
C ASP A 58 16.09 -11.52 11.32
N TYR A 59 16.39 -10.95 10.15
CA TYR A 59 15.43 -10.22 9.33
C TYR A 59 14.23 -11.09 8.94
N ARG A 60 14.49 -12.32 8.50
CA ARG A 60 13.44 -13.29 8.14
C ARG A 60 12.56 -13.62 9.34
N SER A 61 13.17 -13.92 10.48
CA SER A 61 12.44 -14.22 11.73
C SER A 61 11.54 -13.04 12.13
N LYS A 62 12.09 -11.84 12.22
CA LYS A 62 11.33 -10.62 12.55
C LYS A 62 10.20 -10.34 11.56
N THR A 63 10.45 -10.57 10.27
CA THR A 63 9.41 -10.37 9.23
C THR A 63 8.28 -11.39 9.38
N ILE A 64 8.63 -12.67 9.61
CA ILE A 64 7.63 -13.72 9.84
C ILE A 64 6.80 -13.40 11.10
N ASP A 65 7.46 -12.98 12.18
CA ASP A 65 6.78 -12.63 13.43
C ASP A 65 5.86 -11.41 13.24
N ALA A 66 6.30 -10.39 12.54
CA ALA A 66 5.48 -9.21 12.24
C ALA A 66 4.24 -9.54 11.37
N VAL A 67 4.37 -10.51 10.45
CA VAL A 67 3.23 -10.98 9.64
C VAL A 67 2.28 -11.86 10.45
N LYS A 68 2.82 -12.73 11.29
CA LYS A 68 2.01 -13.61 12.15
C LYS A 68 1.32 -12.85 13.27
N ASN A 69 2.03 -11.91 13.90
CA ASN A 69 1.59 -11.17 15.08
C ASN A 69 1.60 -9.66 14.82
N PRO A 70 0.73 -9.13 13.94
CA PRO A 70 0.68 -7.71 13.65
C PRO A 70 0.26 -6.92 14.90
N SER A 71 0.83 -5.72 15.06
CA SER A 71 0.50 -4.83 16.17
C SER A 71 -0.96 -4.40 16.14
N PRO A 72 -1.70 -4.47 17.27
CA PRO A 72 -3.09 -4.06 17.35
C PRO A 72 -3.31 -2.61 16.94
N LEU A 73 -4.41 -2.32 16.26
CA LEU A 73 -4.74 -0.96 15.80
C LEU A 73 -5.29 -0.04 16.89
N GLY A 74 -5.49 -0.53 18.11
CA GLY A 74 -6.01 0.26 19.23
C GLY A 74 -7.48 0.66 19.08
N ILE A 75 -8.28 -0.13 18.35
CA ILE A 75 -9.72 0.08 18.19
C ILE A 75 -10.44 -0.65 19.32
N ARG A 76 -11.38 0.03 19.97
CA ARG A 76 -12.12 -0.50 21.13
C ARG A 76 -13.23 -1.45 20.70
N SER A 77 -13.57 -2.42 21.56
CA SER A 77 -14.77 -3.24 21.38
C SER A 77 -16.01 -2.51 21.87
N ASN A 78 -17.09 -2.57 21.08
CA ASN A 78 -18.42 -2.08 21.47
C ASN A 78 -19.50 -3.03 20.93
N TYR A 79 -20.26 -3.64 21.81
CA TYR A 79 -21.26 -4.64 21.46
C TYR A 79 -22.67 -4.07 21.29
N LEU A 80 -22.88 -2.78 21.56
CA LEU A 80 -24.18 -2.15 21.42
C LEU A 80 -24.63 -2.14 19.96
N PRO A 81 -25.76 -2.78 19.63
CA PRO A 81 -26.22 -2.89 18.26
C PRO A 81 -26.75 -1.54 17.76
N ARG A 82 -26.21 -1.07 16.65
CA ARG A 82 -26.69 0.07 15.88
C ARG A 82 -26.59 -0.25 14.40
N SER A 83 -27.47 0.28 13.59
CA SER A 83 -27.36 0.17 12.15
C SER A 83 -27.71 1.47 11.47
N GLU A 84 -27.07 1.71 10.33
CA GLU A 84 -27.37 2.83 9.45
C GLU A 84 -27.29 2.38 7.99
N LEU A 85 -28.02 3.08 7.13
CA LEU A 85 -27.94 2.93 5.69
C LEU A 85 -27.26 4.18 5.13
N ARG A 86 -26.15 4.01 4.44
CA ARG A 86 -25.39 5.10 3.83
C ARG A 86 -25.63 5.11 2.34
N ASP A 87 -26.11 6.24 1.85
CA ASP A 87 -26.16 6.52 0.41
C ASP A 87 -24.80 7.01 -0.06
N LEU A 88 -24.22 6.31 -1.04
CA LEU A 88 -22.91 6.64 -1.59
C LEU A 88 -23.00 7.43 -2.90
N ARG A 89 -24.21 7.83 -3.34
CA ARG A 89 -24.37 8.66 -4.53
C ARG A 89 -23.68 9.99 -4.35
N PHE A 90 -23.05 10.46 -5.41
CA PHE A 90 -22.48 11.78 -5.43
C PHE A 90 -22.73 12.45 -6.79
N THR A 91 -22.81 13.78 -6.78
CA THR A 91 -22.99 14.58 -7.99
C THR A 91 -21.65 15.17 -8.42
N ILE A 92 -21.34 15.07 -9.70
CA ILE A 92 -20.14 15.66 -10.29
C ILE A 92 -20.21 17.19 -10.16
N PRO A 93 -19.25 17.83 -9.42
CA PRO A 93 -19.32 19.27 -9.13
C PRO A 93 -18.89 20.16 -10.31
N SER A 94 -18.08 19.65 -11.24
CA SER A 94 -17.58 20.32 -12.44
C SER A 94 -17.35 19.31 -13.54
N ASP A 95 -17.28 19.77 -14.81
CA ASP A 95 -16.98 18.88 -15.92
C ASP A 95 -15.63 18.15 -15.69
N PHE A 96 -15.66 16.84 -15.81
CA PHE A 96 -14.46 16.02 -15.73
C PHE A 96 -13.94 15.75 -17.13
N VAL A 97 -12.75 16.26 -17.43
CA VAL A 97 -12.12 16.16 -18.74
C VAL A 97 -10.86 15.30 -18.68
N ASN A 98 -10.56 14.56 -19.74
CA ASN A 98 -9.31 13.83 -19.86
C ASN A 98 -8.17 14.77 -20.34
N GLU A 99 -6.96 14.21 -20.43
CA GLU A 99 -5.75 14.94 -20.89
C GLU A 99 -5.88 15.53 -22.31
N LYS A 100 -6.81 15.00 -23.12
CA LYS A 100 -7.10 15.47 -24.50
C LYS A 100 -8.24 16.51 -24.54
N GLY A 101 -8.74 16.97 -23.39
CA GLY A 101 -9.83 17.92 -23.31
C GLY A 101 -11.24 17.34 -23.58
N LEU A 102 -11.38 16.02 -23.73
CA LEU A 102 -12.68 15.38 -23.91
C LEU A 102 -13.41 15.27 -22.56
N VAL A 103 -14.66 15.73 -22.53
CA VAL A 103 -15.52 15.63 -21.35
C VAL A 103 -15.92 14.17 -21.14
N ILE A 104 -15.48 13.57 -20.05
CA ILE A 104 -15.80 12.18 -19.63
C ILE A 104 -17.09 12.17 -18.82
N ALA A 105 -17.26 13.15 -17.91
CA ALA A 105 -18.49 13.30 -17.12
C ALA A 105 -18.83 14.78 -16.99
N LYS A 106 -20.10 15.12 -17.19
CA LYS A 106 -20.60 16.50 -17.11
C LYS A 106 -20.93 16.87 -15.66
N LYS A 107 -20.78 18.16 -15.35
CA LYS A 107 -21.31 18.75 -14.12
C LYS A 107 -22.79 18.37 -13.93
N GLY A 108 -23.15 18.03 -12.71
CA GLY A 108 -24.52 17.63 -12.36
C GLY A 108 -24.85 16.16 -12.62
N THR A 109 -23.95 15.38 -13.26
CA THR A 109 -24.15 13.94 -13.40
C THR A 109 -24.12 13.27 -12.02
N VAL A 110 -25.15 12.48 -11.70
CA VAL A 110 -25.23 11.68 -10.48
C VAL A 110 -24.57 10.34 -10.73
N ILE A 111 -23.57 10.02 -9.93
CA ILE A 111 -22.89 8.72 -9.93
C ILE A 111 -23.43 7.86 -8.80
N GLU A 112 -23.80 6.64 -9.11
CA GLU A 112 -24.30 5.62 -8.17
C GLU A 112 -23.31 4.46 -8.09
N PRO A 113 -22.27 4.53 -7.25
CA PRO A 113 -21.15 3.58 -7.25
C PRO A 113 -21.58 2.13 -7.08
N LEU A 114 -22.53 1.85 -6.19
CA LEU A 114 -23.00 0.51 -5.88
C LEU A 114 -23.86 -0.13 -6.99
N LYS A 115 -24.41 0.67 -7.91
CA LYS A 115 -25.06 0.17 -9.12
C LYS A 115 -24.07 -0.14 -10.24
N ILE A 116 -23.02 0.70 -10.35
CA ILE A 116 -21.96 0.51 -11.35
C ILE A 116 -21.10 -0.69 -10.99
N GLN A 117 -20.71 -0.80 -9.72
CA GLN A 117 -19.88 -1.89 -9.21
C GLN A 117 -20.45 -2.38 -7.87
N PRO A 118 -21.34 -3.36 -7.90
CA PRO A 118 -21.86 -3.99 -6.68
C PRO A 118 -20.77 -4.64 -5.83
N LEU A 119 -20.97 -4.66 -4.52
CA LEU A 119 -20.06 -5.36 -3.60
C LEU A 119 -20.22 -6.88 -3.77
N VAL A 120 -19.17 -7.54 -4.24
CA VAL A 120 -19.12 -9.00 -4.36
C VAL A 120 -19.15 -9.67 -2.97
N SER A 121 -18.58 -9.01 -1.97
CA SER A 121 -18.57 -9.47 -0.57
C SER A 121 -18.53 -8.27 0.36
N GLY A 122 -19.24 -8.38 1.48
CA GLY A 122 -19.15 -7.41 2.57
C GLY A 122 -17.82 -7.51 3.33
N LEU A 123 -17.64 -6.59 4.28
CA LEU A 123 -16.52 -6.57 5.21
C LEU A 123 -17.06 -6.67 6.63
N VAL A 124 -16.40 -7.45 7.47
CA VAL A 124 -16.64 -7.45 8.92
C VAL A 124 -15.33 -7.18 9.65
N PHE A 125 -15.29 -6.06 10.37
CA PHE A 125 -14.16 -5.65 11.20
C PHE A 125 -14.34 -6.22 12.61
N ILE A 126 -13.32 -6.92 13.10
CA ILE A 126 -13.35 -7.55 14.45
C ILE A 126 -11.99 -7.43 15.14
N ASP A 127 -12.01 -7.55 16.47
CA ASP A 127 -10.81 -7.89 17.24
C ASP A 127 -10.63 -9.41 17.21
N GLY A 128 -9.59 -9.89 16.52
CA GLY A 128 -9.28 -11.32 16.39
C GLY A 128 -8.78 -11.99 17.68
N ARG A 129 -8.69 -11.26 18.79
CA ARG A 129 -8.42 -11.80 20.13
C ARG A 129 -9.71 -12.06 20.91
N ASP A 130 -10.84 -11.52 20.44
CA ASP A 130 -12.14 -11.62 21.08
C ASP A 130 -12.96 -12.76 20.47
N GLN A 131 -13.12 -13.84 21.22
CA GLN A 131 -13.81 -15.03 20.74
C GLN A 131 -15.27 -14.75 20.34
N LYS A 132 -15.97 -13.85 21.05
CA LYS A 132 -17.38 -13.49 20.74
C LYS A 132 -17.47 -12.82 19.36
N GLN A 133 -16.52 -11.95 19.03
CA GLN A 133 -16.48 -11.28 17.74
C GLN A 133 -16.11 -12.25 16.61
N ILE A 134 -15.20 -13.18 16.89
CA ILE A 134 -14.82 -14.23 15.94
C ILE A 134 -16.02 -15.12 15.61
N ASP A 135 -16.74 -15.61 16.64
CA ASP A 135 -17.89 -16.47 16.47
C ASP A 135 -19.02 -15.74 15.72
N TYR A 136 -19.24 -14.46 16.02
CA TYR A 136 -20.16 -13.61 15.29
C TYR A 136 -19.79 -13.51 13.80
N ALA A 137 -18.53 -13.20 13.50
CA ALA A 137 -18.07 -13.05 12.12
C ALA A 137 -18.16 -14.36 11.33
N ILE A 138 -17.83 -15.49 11.96
CA ILE A 138 -17.94 -16.82 11.33
C ILE A 138 -19.42 -17.17 11.10
N LYS A 139 -20.29 -16.97 12.09
CA LYS A 139 -21.74 -17.20 11.94
C LYS A 139 -22.31 -16.40 10.76
N ARG A 140 -21.96 -15.11 10.66
CA ARG A 140 -22.41 -14.25 9.56
C ARG A 140 -21.84 -14.70 8.21
N GLY A 141 -20.56 -15.01 8.16
CA GLY A 141 -19.90 -15.41 6.91
C GLY A 141 -20.27 -16.80 6.38
N ARG A 142 -21.01 -17.61 7.15
CA ARG A 142 -21.67 -18.81 6.64
C ARG A 142 -22.93 -18.48 5.83
N ALA A 143 -23.64 -17.43 6.23
CA ALA A 143 -24.91 -17.01 5.64
C ALA A 143 -24.76 -16.09 4.44
N GLU A 144 -23.68 -15.30 4.39
CA GLU A 144 -23.47 -14.28 3.35
C GLU A 144 -21.98 -14.12 2.99
N PRO A 145 -21.65 -13.66 1.76
CA PRO A 145 -20.26 -13.48 1.36
C PRO A 145 -19.61 -12.31 2.13
N LEU A 146 -18.76 -12.63 3.10
CA LEU A 146 -18.01 -11.65 3.89
C LEU A 146 -16.51 -11.89 3.80
N LYS A 147 -15.74 -10.83 4.06
CA LYS A 147 -14.30 -10.87 4.35
C LYS A 147 -14.07 -10.38 5.76
N ILE A 148 -13.37 -11.16 6.57
CA ILE A 148 -13.06 -10.78 7.94
C ILE A 148 -11.79 -9.93 7.94
N VAL A 149 -11.89 -8.72 8.49
CA VAL A 149 -10.79 -7.77 8.63
C VAL A 149 -10.48 -7.61 10.12
N LEU A 150 -9.30 -8.03 10.51
CA LEU A 150 -8.84 -7.98 11.89
C LEU A 150 -8.27 -6.60 12.20
N THR A 151 -8.64 -6.06 13.35
CA THR A 151 -8.05 -4.85 13.94
C THR A 151 -7.00 -5.19 15.01
N ALA A 152 -6.98 -6.44 15.46
CA ALA A 152 -6.02 -7.02 16.36
C ALA A 152 -6.03 -8.56 16.21
N GLY A 153 -4.99 -9.23 16.72
CA GLY A 153 -4.83 -10.68 16.65
C GLY A 153 -4.14 -11.16 15.38
N SER A 154 -3.84 -12.45 15.33
CA SER A 154 -3.07 -13.10 14.28
C SER A 154 -4.00 -13.66 13.18
N PRO A 155 -3.96 -13.13 11.95
CA PRO A 155 -4.71 -13.71 10.85
C PRO A 155 -4.21 -15.12 10.48
N TYR A 156 -2.93 -15.39 10.71
CA TYR A 156 -2.35 -16.70 10.47
C TYR A 156 -2.91 -17.76 11.44
N ASP A 157 -2.88 -17.48 12.75
CA ASP A 157 -3.34 -18.42 13.76
C ASP A 157 -4.84 -18.71 13.64
N LEU A 158 -5.62 -17.67 13.31
CA LEU A 158 -7.05 -17.83 13.06
C LEU A 158 -7.32 -18.70 11.82
N ARG A 159 -6.53 -18.54 10.75
CA ARG A 159 -6.66 -19.43 9.58
C ARG A 159 -6.33 -20.88 9.91
N VAL A 160 -5.29 -21.12 10.70
CA VAL A 160 -4.92 -22.47 11.15
C VAL A 160 -6.02 -23.05 12.04
N LYS A 161 -6.49 -22.26 13.03
CA LYS A 161 -7.53 -22.69 13.98
C LYS A 161 -8.86 -23.02 13.29
N TYR A 162 -9.25 -22.26 12.28
CA TYR A 162 -10.54 -22.39 11.60
C TYR A 162 -10.44 -22.92 10.19
N LYS A 163 -9.37 -23.66 9.85
CA LYS A 163 -9.13 -24.17 8.50
C LYS A 163 -10.24 -25.06 7.94
N ASP A 164 -10.91 -25.82 8.82
CA ASP A 164 -11.99 -26.78 8.49
C ASP A 164 -13.38 -26.20 8.77
N ALA A 165 -13.48 -24.91 9.15
CA ALA A 165 -14.77 -24.29 9.42
C ALA A 165 -15.51 -23.97 8.11
N GLU A 166 -16.82 -24.22 8.11
CA GLU A 166 -17.69 -23.87 6.99
C GLU A 166 -17.71 -22.37 6.72
N TRP A 167 -17.66 -22.02 5.45
CA TRP A 167 -17.72 -20.65 4.96
C TRP A 167 -18.55 -20.54 3.69
N TRP A 168 -19.01 -19.34 3.38
CA TRP A 168 -19.80 -19.09 2.18
C TRP A 168 -19.13 -19.64 0.91
N GLY A 169 -19.88 -20.42 0.15
CA GLY A 169 -19.43 -21.04 -1.11
C GLY A 169 -18.36 -22.13 -0.94
N GLY A 170 -18.24 -22.75 0.23
CA GLY A 170 -17.32 -23.87 0.49
C GLY A 170 -15.83 -23.47 0.47
N LYS A 171 -15.53 -22.19 0.67
CA LYS A 171 -14.15 -21.65 0.67
C LYS A 171 -13.58 -21.60 2.08
N THR A 172 -12.27 -21.41 2.18
CA THR A 172 -11.62 -21.13 3.47
C THR A 172 -11.96 -19.73 3.96
N ILE A 173 -12.05 -19.56 5.27
CA ILE A 173 -12.35 -18.25 5.89
C ILE A 173 -11.27 -17.22 5.53
N PRO A 174 -11.63 -16.09 4.93
CA PRO A 174 -10.68 -15.06 4.53
C PRO A 174 -10.39 -14.09 5.69
N PHE A 175 -9.44 -14.45 6.56
CA PHE A 175 -8.93 -13.53 7.58
C PHE A 175 -7.87 -12.60 6.99
N TYR A 176 -8.11 -11.30 7.03
CA TYR A 176 -7.19 -10.23 6.66
C TYR A 176 -6.84 -9.40 7.88
N PHE A 177 -5.74 -8.66 7.84
CA PHE A 177 -5.42 -7.66 8.85
C PHE A 177 -5.35 -6.28 8.19
N ASP A 178 -5.98 -5.28 8.80
CA ASP A 178 -5.93 -3.90 8.29
C ASP A 178 -4.62 -3.22 8.65
N GLN A 179 -3.57 -3.47 7.85
CA GLN A 179 -2.26 -2.89 8.10
C GLN A 179 -2.32 -1.35 8.12
N ARG A 180 -1.83 -0.76 9.21
CA ARG A 180 -1.76 0.70 9.38
C ARG A 180 -3.11 1.42 9.23
N LYS A 181 -4.21 0.75 9.51
CA LYS A 181 -5.59 1.27 9.33
C LYS A 181 -5.90 1.71 7.89
N MET A 182 -5.28 1.10 6.89
CA MET A 182 -5.44 1.54 5.50
C MET A 182 -6.88 1.42 5.00
N ILE A 183 -7.56 0.32 5.32
CA ILE A 183 -8.96 0.10 4.90
C ILE A 183 -9.85 1.07 5.67
N ILE A 184 -9.73 1.15 7.00
CA ILE A 184 -10.53 2.03 7.86
C ILE A 184 -10.35 3.50 7.47
N SER A 185 -9.10 3.96 7.27
CA SER A 185 -8.83 5.33 6.84
C SER A 185 -9.39 5.64 5.46
N SER A 186 -9.40 4.66 4.55
CA SER A 186 -10.01 4.82 3.23
C SER A 186 -11.52 4.91 3.31
N LEU A 187 -12.17 4.10 4.15
CA LEU A 187 -13.62 4.17 4.39
C LEU A 187 -14.03 5.53 4.96
N GLN A 188 -13.27 6.06 5.92
CA GLN A 188 -13.52 7.37 6.49
C GLN A 188 -13.34 8.48 5.46
N ARG A 189 -12.20 8.47 4.75
CA ARG A 189 -11.86 9.53 3.78
C ARG A 189 -12.79 9.57 2.59
N LEU A 190 -13.15 8.42 2.02
CA LEU A 190 -13.91 8.33 0.78
C LEU A 190 -15.43 8.37 1.01
N TYR A 191 -15.89 7.82 2.12
CA TYR A 191 -17.33 7.59 2.35
C TYR A 191 -17.82 8.17 3.67
N GLY A 192 -16.96 8.79 4.48
CA GLY A 192 -17.30 9.32 5.80
C GLY A 192 -17.75 8.23 6.78
N ILE A 193 -17.25 7.00 6.62
CA ILE A 193 -17.61 5.86 7.47
C ILE A 193 -16.54 5.69 8.55
N ASP A 194 -16.93 5.89 9.80
CA ASP A 194 -16.07 5.77 10.96
C ASP A 194 -16.14 4.37 11.56
N VAL A 195 -15.00 3.68 11.62
CA VAL A 195 -14.83 2.42 12.33
C VAL A 195 -14.06 2.68 13.63
N ASN A 196 -14.71 3.36 14.58
CA ASN A 196 -14.11 3.73 15.88
C ASN A 196 -14.23 2.63 16.94
N SER A 197 -15.05 1.63 16.69
CA SER A 197 -15.23 0.45 17.54
C SER A 197 -15.54 -0.76 16.69
N VAL A 198 -15.29 -1.96 17.23
CA VAL A 198 -15.58 -3.26 16.60
C VAL A 198 -16.49 -4.09 17.50
N PRO A 199 -17.31 -4.99 16.96
CA PRO A 199 -17.43 -5.35 15.54
C PRO A 199 -18.25 -4.35 14.72
N VAL A 200 -17.87 -4.23 13.42
CA VAL A 200 -18.62 -3.47 12.41
C VAL A 200 -18.75 -4.30 11.15
N THR A 201 -19.97 -4.43 10.63
CA THR A 201 -20.23 -5.16 9.39
C THR A 201 -20.73 -4.20 8.31
N LEU A 202 -20.11 -4.25 7.14
CA LEU A 202 -20.46 -3.46 5.96
C LEU A 202 -20.96 -4.40 4.87
N THR A 203 -22.21 -4.22 4.45
CA THR A 203 -22.83 -5.01 3.37
C THR A 203 -23.62 -4.11 2.43
N GLN A 204 -23.82 -4.54 1.22
CA GLN A 204 -24.70 -3.82 0.29
C GLN A 204 -26.16 -4.25 0.50
N ARG A 205 -27.06 -3.26 0.57
CA ARG A 205 -28.52 -3.47 0.53
C ARG A 205 -29.15 -2.61 -0.57
N GLY A 206 -29.41 -3.22 -1.70
CA GLY A 206 -29.87 -2.50 -2.88
C GLY A 206 -28.81 -1.54 -3.41
N ASP A 207 -29.13 -0.25 -3.49
CA ASP A 207 -28.26 0.84 -3.93
C ASP A 207 -27.50 1.53 -2.78
N LYS A 208 -27.66 1.05 -1.53
CA LYS A 208 -27.08 1.63 -0.31
C LYS A 208 -26.11 0.69 0.37
N LEU A 209 -25.20 1.28 1.13
CA LEU A 209 -24.33 0.55 2.04
C LEU A 209 -25.00 0.43 3.41
N SER A 210 -25.18 -0.80 3.90
CA SER A 210 -25.62 -1.10 5.27
C SER A 210 -24.41 -1.21 6.17
N ILE A 211 -24.39 -0.43 7.24
CA ILE A 211 -23.37 -0.41 8.28
C ILE A 211 -24.02 -0.90 9.57
N GLU A 212 -23.57 -2.03 10.08
CA GLU A 212 -24.06 -2.62 11.31
C GLU A 212 -22.94 -2.62 12.35
N TYR A 213 -23.19 -1.96 13.47
CA TYR A 213 -22.28 -1.88 14.61
C TYR A 213 -22.74 -2.85 15.70
N GLY A 214 -21.76 -3.36 16.47
CA GLY A 214 -22.04 -4.26 17.57
C GLY A 214 -22.50 -5.65 17.13
N ILE A 215 -22.98 -6.43 18.09
CA ILE A 215 -23.50 -7.79 17.85
C ILE A 215 -25.00 -7.77 18.09
N ARG A 216 -25.75 -8.08 17.05
CA ARG A 216 -27.19 -8.36 17.24
C ARG A 216 -27.36 -9.76 17.82
N PRO A 217 -28.22 -9.95 18.81
CA PRO A 217 -28.51 -11.25 19.39
C PRO A 217 -29.05 -12.26 18.36
#